data_85a8b616e7004c5de9a7f8078109f7de
#
_entry.id   85a8b616e7004c5de9a7f8078109f7de
#
_cell.length_a   1.000
_cell.length_b   1.000
_cell.length_c   1.000
_cell.angle_alpha   90.00
_cell.angle_beta   90.00
_cell.angle_gamma   90.00
#
_symmetry.space_group_name_H-M   'P 1'
#
loop_
_entity.id
_entity.type
_entity.pdbx_description
1 polymer ?
#
loop_
_entity_poly.entity_id
_entity_poly.type
_entity_poly.pdbx_seq_one_letter_code
_entity_poly.pdbx_strand_id
1 'polypeptide(L)'
;MVIALGGALLFFIGIMLKNIRQIKKLKASLKIANDNNDQKSLFINSIGKQLEPSLNAIETGQVKPQVKAVKEFLQHIHTFMKLEESREELYEMKDMNINTLCENILNKAKENFKPEVVATLNVPRVNVRTNAEALENILLYLLDNAAQHTETGKITLEFKKRSAHSGQFIVTDTGTGIPVEKRPYLFKPFAEVQDLTQSDGLGLPTCSLIAYKLNGTLRLDDEYKKGTRFVLELRS
;
A
#
# COMPACT_ATOMS: atom_id res chain seq x y z
N MET A 1 41.91 -53.55 -6.19
CA MET A 1 40.87 -53.45 -5.12
C MET A 1 40.78 -52.07 -4.50
N VAL A 2 41.87 -51.36 -4.22
CA VAL A 2 41.84 -50.02 -3.56
C VAL A 2 41.18 -48.91 -4.43
N ILE A 3 41.33 -48.94 -5.76
CA ILE A 3 40.78 -47.93 -6.69
C ILE A 3 39.25 -48.01 -6.77
N ALA A 4 38.65 -49.23 -6.70
CA ALA A 4 37.20 -49.41 -6.73
C ALA A 4 36.51 -48.92 -5.47
N LEU A 5 37.14 -49.03 -4.29
CA LEU A 5 36.66 -48.51 -3.02
C LEU A 5 36.66 -46.99 -2.97
N GLY A 6 37.66 -46.32 -3.57
CA GLY A 6 37.71 -44.85 -3.65
C GLY A 6 36.59 -44.26 -4.52
N GLY A 7 36.28 -44.91 -5.65
CA GLY A 7 35.15 -44.47 -6.53
C GLY A 7 33.79 -44.61 -5.87
N ALA A 8 33.53 -45.70 -5.15
CA ALA A 8 32.30 -45.89 -4.41
C ALA A 8 32.12 -44.86 -3.30
N LEU A 9 33.19 -44.53 -2.59
CA LEU A 9 33.15 -43.51 -1.50
C LEU A 9 32.85 -42.12 -2.07
N LEU A 10 33.47 -41.72 -3.17
CA LEU A 10 33.18 -40.42 -3.83
C LEU A 10 31.74 -40.35 -4.35
N PHE A 11 31.18 -41.43 -4.87
CA PHE A 11 29.79 -41.53 -5.29
C PHE A 11 28.82 -41.38 -4.13
N PHE A 12 29.07 -42.03 -3.00
CA PHE A 12 28.26 -41.87 -1.78
C PHE A 12 28.33 -40.46 -1.21
N ILE A 13 29.51 -39.84 -1.19
CA ILE A 13 29.67 -38.44 -0.79
C ILE A 13 28.86 -37.51 -1.72
N GLY A 14 28.86 -37.71 -3.03
CA GLY A 14 28.08 -36.97 -3.99
C GLY A 14 26.60 -37.07 -3.74
N ILE A 15 26.07 -38.28 -3.49
CA ILE A 15 24.65 -38.48 -3.12
C ILE A 15 24.33 -37.80 -1.81
N MET A 16 25.16 -37.92 -0.81
CA MET A 16 24.97 -37.30 0.51
C MET A 16 24.91 -35.77 0.39
N LEU A 17 25.80 -35.13 -0.35
CA LEU A 17 25.82 -33.70 -0.59
C LEU A 17 24.57 -33.22 -1.36
N LYS A 18 24.11 -34.01 -2.35
CA LYS A 18 22.86 -33.72 -3.07
C LYS A 18 21.65 -33.75 -2.13
N ASN A 19 21.56 -34.79 -1.28
CA ASN A 19 20.47 -34.92 -0.31
C ASN A 19 20.49 -33.78 0.72
N ILE A 20 21.65 -33.37 1.22
CA ILE A 20 21.78 -32.23 2.14
C ILE A 20 21.30 -30.95 1.47
N ARG A 21 21.61 -30.70 0.20
CA ARG A 21 21.13 -29.54 -0.55
C ARG A 21 19.61 -29.57 -0.73
N GLN A 22 19.02 -30.74 -1.01
CA GLN A 22 17.57 -30.90 -1.11
C GLN A 22 16.87 -30.65 0.23
N ILE A 23 17.40 -31.19 1.33
CA ILE A 23 16.86 -30.96 2.69
C ILE A 23 16.91 -29.48 3.04
N LYS A 24 18.00 -28.76 2.72
CA LYS A 24 18.10 -27.31 2.95
C LYS A 24 17.05 -26.53 2.16
N LYS A 25 16.83 -26.87 0.86
CA LYS A 25 15.78 -26.25 0.04
C LYS A 25 14.38 -26.52 0.59
N LEU A 26 14.11 -27.76 1.00
CA LEU A 26 12.80 -28.14 1.56
C LEU A 26 12.52 -27.41 2.89
N LYS A 27 13.52 -27.29 3.76
CA LYS A 27 13.41 -26.52 5.01
C LYS A 27 13.15 -25.04 4.76
N ALA A 28 13.80 -24.44 3.76
CA ALA A 28 13.55 -23.04 3.39
C ALA A 28 12.13 -22.86 2.85
N SER A 29 11.65 -23.75 1.97
CA SER A 29 10.27 -23.71 1.45
C SER A 29 9.23 -23.93 2.55
N LEU A 30 9.49 -24.84 3.49
CA LEU A 30 8.60 -25.08 4.64
C LEU A 30 8.53 -23.87 5.55
N LYS A 31 9.66 -23.18 5.79
CA LYS A 31 9.69 -21.94 6.59
C LYS A 31 8.85 -20.86 5.94
N ILE A 32 9.02 -20.62 4.62
CA ILE A 32 8.22 -19.64 3.88
C ILE A 32 6.73 -19.98 3.93
N ALA A 33 6.36 -21.27 3.77
CA ALA A 33 4.97 -21.70 3.85
C ALA A 33 4.37 -21.48 5.25
N ASN A 34 5.15 -21.70 6.31
CA ASN A 34 4.72 -21.50 7.68
C ASN A 34 4.59 -20.01 8.02
N ASP A 35 5.57 -19.18 7.60
CA ASP A 35 5.51 -17.73 7.75
C ASP A 35 4.28 -17.13 7.05
N ASN A 36 3.92 -17.62 5.85
CA ASN A 36 2.72 -17.24 5.12
C ASN A 36 1.43 -17.65 5.85
N ASN A 37 1.41 -18.83 6.49
CA ASN A 37 0.24 -19.29 7.25
C ASN A 37 0.05 -18.47 8.52
N ASP A 38 1.13 -18.12 9.21
CA ASP A 38 1.10 -17.26 10.39
C ASP A 38 0.61 -15.85 10.03
N GLN A 39 1.06 -15.29 8.89
CA GLN A 39 0.58 -14.00 8.38
C GLN A 39 -0.91 -14.04 8.06
N LYS A 40 -1.40 -15.10 7.39
CA LYS A 40 -2.84 -15.28 7.12
C LYS A 40 -3.66 -15.37 8.40
N SER A 41 -3.17 -16.07 9.41
CA SER A 41 -3.84 -16.20 10.71
C SER A 41 -3.89 -14.85 11.44
N LEU A 42 -2.81 -14.08 11.43
CA LEU A 42 -2.76 -12.72 11.98
C LEU A 42 -3.73 -11.78 11.26
N PHE A 43 -3.82 -11.89 9.94
CA PHE A 43 -4.75 -11.13 9.11
C PHE A 43 -6.21 -11.44 9.47
N ILE A 44 -6.60 -12.72 9.54
CA ILE A 44 -7.96 -13.13 9.92
C ILE A 44 -8.30 -12.67 11.33
N ASN A 45 -7.38 -12.81 12.30
CA ASN A 45 -7.59 -12.33 13.66
C ASN A 45 -7.74 -10.80 13.72
N SER A 46 -7.01 -10.06 12.90
CA SER A 46 -7.15 -8.61 12.79
C SER A 46 -8.51 -8.20 12.25
N ILE A 47 -9.00 -8.89 11.21
CA ILE A 47 -10.38 -8.68 10.68
C ILE A 47 -11.42 -8.90 11.80
N GLY A 48 -11.31 -9.99 12.56
CA GLY A 48 -12.23 -10.27 13.66
C GLY A 48 -12.27 -9.16 14.70
N LYS A 49 -11.09 -8.71 15.16
CA LYS A 49 -10.96 -7.61 16.12
C LYS A 49 -11.55 -6.29 15.62
N GLN A 50 -11.48 -6.04 14.32
CA GLN A 50 -12.01 -4.82 13.70
C GLN A 50 -13.53 -4.83 13.55
N LEU A 51 -14.11 -6.00 13.30
CA LEU A 51 -15.56 -6.15 13.15
C LEU A 51 -16.29 -6.13 14.51
N GLU A 52 -15.65 -6.61 15.58
CA GLU A 52 -16.26 -6.76 16.89
C GLU A 52 -16.90 -5.46 17.45
N PRO A 53 -16.25 -4.28 17.45
CA PRO A 53 -16.86 -3.03 17.91
C PRO A 53 -18.09 -2.63 17.10
N SER A 54 -18.04 -2.82 15.76
CA SER A 54 -19.16 -2.48 14.88
C SER A 54 -20.35 -3.42 15.07
N LEU A 55 -20.12 -4.71 15.31
CA LEU A 55 -21.16 -5.69 15.60
C LEU A 55 -21.84 -5.38 16.94
N ASN A 56 -21.05 -5.05 17.99
CA ASN A 56 -21.56 -4.65 19.30
C ASN A 56 -22.39 -3.36 19.21
N ALA A 57 -21.97 -2.38 18.40
CA ALA A 57 -22.71 -1.13 18.20
C ALA A 57 -24.03 -1.38 17.43
N ILE A 58 -24.07 -2.35 16.51
CA ILE A 58 -25.32 -2.79 15.83
C ILE A 58 -26.29 -3.40 16.85
N GLU A 59 -25.83 -4.26 17.75
CA GLU A 59 -26.64 -4.86 18.81
C GLU A 59 -27.22 -3.82 19.77
N THR A 60 -26.50 -2.70 20.01
CA THR A 60 -26.96 -1.59 20.85
C THR A 60 -27.84 -0.55 20.12
N GLY A 61 -28.19 -0.78 18.85
CA GLY A 61 -29.16 0.01 18.08
C GLY A 61 -28.59 1.07 17.15
N GLN A 62 -27.27 1.20 17.03
CA GLN A 62 -26.60 2.11 16.07
C GLN A 62 -26.42 1.44 14.70
N VAL A 63 -27.51 1.02 14.06
CA VAL A 63 -27.47 0.08 12.93
C VAL A 63 -26.93 0.70 11.63
N LYS A 64 -27.44 1.85 11.20
CA LYS A 64 -27.19 2.37 9.84
C LYS A 64 -25.72 2.72 9.54
N PRO A 65 -25.02 3.55 10.35
CA PRO A 65 -23.63 3.92 10.06
C PRO A 65 -22.69 2.72 10.15
N GLN A 66 -22.92 1.83 11.11
CA GLN A 66 -22.06 0.65 11.32
C GLN A 66 -22.20 -0.38 10.20
N VAL A 67 -23.42 -0.64 9.71
CA VAL A 67 -23.63 -1.54 8.56
C VAL A 67 -22.94 -1.01 7.30
N LYS A 68 -22.99 0.32 7.08
CA LYS A 68 -22.26 0.94 5.96
C LYS A 68 -20.75 0.74 6.10
N ALA A 69 -20.17 1.05 7.27
CA ALA A 69 -18.76 0.91 7.55
C ALA A 69 -18.27 -0.54 7.38
N VAL A 70 -19.02 -1.51 7.90
CA VAL A 70 -18.70 -2.95 7.73
C VAL A 70 -18.73 -3.35 6.25
N LYS A 71 -19.71 -2.87 5.47
CA LYS A 71 -19.80 -3.17 4.04
C LYS A 71 -18.61 -2.60 3.27
N GLU A 72 -18.24 -1.35 3.52
CA GLU A 72 -17.08 -0.69 2.92
C GLU A 72 -15.77 -1.41 3.30
N PHE A 73 -15.63 -1.76 4.57
CA PHE A 73 -14.49 -2.55 5.05
C PHE A 73 -14.34 -3.90 4.33
N LEU A 74 -15.43 -4.64 4.16
CA LEU A 74 -15.40 -5.91 3.42
C LEU A 74 -15.02 -5.72 1.94
N GLN A 75 -15.45 -4.62 1.31
CA GLN A 75 -15.04 -4.29 -0.05
C GLN A 75 -13.54 -3.95 -0.14
N HIS A 76 -13.02 -3.19 0.84
CA HIS A 76 -11.59 -2.86 0.91
C HIS A 76 -10.74 -4.10 1.16
N ILE A 77 -11.16 -5.00 2.05
CA ILE A 77 -10.50 -6.31 2.24
C ILE A 77 -10.45 -7.09 0.92
N HIS A 78 -11.58 -7.20 0.21
CA HIS A 78 -11.63 -7.92 -1.05
C HIS A 78 -10.65 -7.33 -2.08
N THR A 79 -10.63 -6.00 -2.21
CA THR A 79 -9.70 -5.28 -3.10
C THR A 79 -8.25 -5.51 -2.70
N PHE A 80 -7.93 -5.40 -1.41
CA PHE A 80 -6.59 -5.61 -0.89
C PHE A 80 -6.10 -7.05 -1.17
N MET A 81 -6.93 -8.06 -0.87
CA MET A 81 -6.58 -9.47 -1.12
C MET A 81 -6.37 -9.76 -2.61
N LYS A 82 -7.24 -9.23 -3.48
CA LYS A 82 -7.09 -9.37 -4.94
C LYS A 82 -5.78 -8.78 -5.44
N LEU A 83 -5.37 -7.63 -4.91
CA LEU A 83 -4.09 -6.99 -5.24
C LEU A 83 -2.90 -7.81 -4.72
N GLU A 84 -2.99 -8.36 -3.51
CA GLU A 84 -1.92 -9.15 -2.89
C GLU A 84 -1.70 -10.50 -3.59
N GLU A 85 -2.79 -11.20 -3.93
CA GLU A 85 -2.73 -12.52 -4.56
C GLU A 85 -2.35 -12.48 -6.05
N SER A 86 -2.60 -11.36 -6.73
CA SER A 86 -2.31 -11.24 -8.15
C SER A 86 -0.82 -11.25 -8.43
N ARG A 87 -0.36 -12.24 -9.23
CA ARG A 87 0.99 -12.33 -9.77
C ARG A 87 1.15 -11.68 -11.14
N GLU A 88 0.03 -11.37 -11.81
CA GLU A 88 -0.02 -10.81 -13.16
C GLU A 88 -0.01 -9.28 -13.13
N GLU A 89 0.35 -8.68 -14.26
CA GLU A 89 0.19 -7.24 -14.48
C GLU A 89 -1.31 -6.91 -14.50
N LEU A 90 -1.81 -6.33 -13.41
CA LEU A 90 -3.24 -5.97 -13.28
C LEU A 90 -3.62 -4.72 -14.08
N TYR A 91 -2.63 -3.91 -14.44
CA TYR A 91 -2.85 -2.58 -15.01
C TYR A 91 -2.23 -2.47 -16.40
N GLU A 92 -3.07 -2.12 -17.38
CA GLU A 92 -2.59 -1.74 -18.70
C GLU A 92 -1.93 -0.35 -18.62
N MET A 93 -0.62 -0.28 -18.93
CA MET A 93 0.16 0.95 -18.87
C MET A 93 0.10 1.70 -20.19
N LYS A 94 -0.32 2.98 -20.18
CA LYS A 94 -0.43 3.85 -21.35
C LYS A 94 0.32 5.16 -21.12
N ASP A 95 0.85 5.73 -22.20
CA ASP A 95 1.41 7.08 -22.16
C ASP A 95 0.27 8.10 -22.07
N MET A 96 0.29 8.95 -21.05
CA MET A 96 -0.74 9.94 -20.84
C MET A 96 -0.20 11.25 -20.30
N ASN A 97 -0.88 12.35 -20.64
CA ASN A 97 -0.58 13.66 -20.08
C ASN A 97 -1.03 13.71 -18.61
N ILE A 98 -0.06 13.78 -17.71
CA ILE A 98 -0.34 13.75 -16.27
C ILE A 98 -0.84 15.09 -15.72
N ASN A 99 -0.61 16.22 -16.40
CA ASN A 99 -1.11 17.51 -15.94
C ASN A 99 -2.64 17.52 -15.91
N THR A 100 -3.29 17.16 -17.03
CA THR A 100 -4.75 17.09 -17.11
C THR A 100 -5.34 16.05 -16.14
N LEU A 101 -4.69 14.88 -16.03
CA LEU A 101 -5.12 13.85 -15.10
C LEU A 101 -5.06 14.35 -13.66
N CYS A 102 -3.93 14.92 -13.21
CA CYS A 102 -3.76 15.46 -11.86
C CYS A 102 -4.68 16.67 -11.59
N GLU A 103 -4.97 17.50 -12.58
CA GLU A 103 -5.94 18.59 -12.45
C GLU A 103 -7.34 18.06 -12.17
N ASN A 104 -7.79 17.04 -12.90
CA ASN A 104 -9.08 16.39 -12.69
C ASN A 104 -9.15 15.73 -11.29
N ILE A 105 -8.10 15.01 -10.89
CA ILE A 105 -8.01 14.37 -9.59
C ILE A 105 -8.07 15.40 -8.46
N LEU A 106 -7.29 16.49 -8.56
CA LEU A 106 -7.29 17.54 -7.54
C LEU A 106 -8.64 18.25 -7.46
N ASN A 107 -9.30 18.51 -8.58
CA ASN A 107 -10.63 19.13 -8.61
C ASN A 107 -11.68 18.23 -7.93
N LYS A 108 -11.63 16.92 -8.15
CA LYS A 108 -12.48 15.94 -7.48
C LYS A 108 -12.22 15.90 -5.96
N ALA A 109 -10.94 15.89 -5.55
CA ALA A 109 -10.57 15.88 -4.14
C ALA A 109 -10.97 17.18 -3.40
N LYS A 110 -10.99 18.33 -4.09
CA LYS A 110 -11.36 19.63 -3.52
C LYS A 110 -12.79 19.65 -2.96
N GLU A 111 -13.68 18.80 -3.41
CA GLU A 111 -15.04 18.68 -2.87
C GLU A 111 -15.03 18.31 -1.38
N ASN A 112 -13.97 17.66 -0.90
CA ASN A 112 -13.76 17.25 0.48
C ASN A 112 -12.88 18.22 1.29
N PHE A 113 -12.37 19.30 0.65
CA PHE A 113 -11.48 20.25 1.33
C PHE A 113 -12.31 21.24 2.17
N LYS A 114 -11.76 21.62 3.32
CA LYS A 114 -12.34 22.69 4.13
C LYS A 114 -12.16 24.04 3.44
N PRO A 115 -13.07 25.02 3.67
CA PRO A 115 -13.03 26.30 2.98
C PRO A 115 -11.72 27.07 3.15
N GLU A 116 -11.02 26.89 4.28
CA GLU A 116 -9.77 27.56 4.62
C GLU A 116 -8.52 26.84 4.05
N VAL A 117 -8.70 25.77 3.30
CA VAL A 117 -7.61 25.00 2.71
C VAL A 117 -7.37 25.41 1.27
N VAL A 118 -6.15 25.88 0.99
CA VAL A 118 -5.72 26.25 -0.35
C VAL A 118 -5.16 25.05 -1.08
N ALA A 119 -5.77 24.68 -2.22
CA ALA A 119 -5.28 23.64 -3.11
C ALA A 119 -4.28 24.20 -4.13
N THR A 120 -3.16 23.54 -4.33
CA THR A 120 -2.14 23.93 -5.31
C THR A 120 -1.73 22.74 -6.18
N LEU A 121 -1.65 22.97 -7.50
CA LEU A 121 -1.16 22.01 -8.49
C LEU A 121 0.15 22.48 -9.09
N ASN A 122 1.21 21.69 -8.94
CA ASN A 122 2.55 21.94 -9.51
C ASN A 122 2.95 20.75 -10.40
N VAL A 123 2.19 20.50 -11.45
CA VAL A 123 2.39 19.37 -12.37
C VAL A 123 2.65 19.92 -13.78
N PRO A 124 3.82 19.67 -14.39
CA PRO A 124 4.12 20.13 -15.74
C PRO A 124 3.32 19.32 -16.79
N ARG A 125 3.18 19.88 -17.99
CA ARG A 125 2.59 19.19 -19.14
C ARG A 125 3.58 18.19 -19.73
N VAL A 126 3.62 16.98 -19.15
CA VAL A 126 4.49 15.87 -19.60
C VAL A 126 3.70 14.58 -19.69
N ASN A 127 4.15 13.70 -20.57
CA ASN A 127 3.60 12.36 -20.66
C ASN A 127 4.39 11.42 -19.72
N VAL A 128 3.63 10.55 -19.04
CA VAL A 128 4.18 9.48 -18.19
C VAL A 128 3.45 8.19 -18.55
N ARG A 129 4.20 7.10 -18.64
CA ARG A 129 3.63 5.77 -18.86
C ARG A 129 3.12 5.22 -17.53
N THR A 130 1.79 5.14 -17.41
CA THR A 130 1.11 4.68 -16.20
C THR A 130 -0.31 4.20 -16.53
N ASN A 131 -1.05 3.76 -15.51
CA ASN A 131 -2.48 3.49 -15.60
C ASN A 131 -3.25 4.62 -14.91
N ALA A 132 -4.22 5.24 -15.61
CA ALA A 132 -4.95 6.39 -15.11
C ALA A 132 -5.75 6.07 -13.83
N GLU A 133 -6.51 4.97 -13.85
CA GLU A 133 -7.37 4.55 -12.74
C GLU A 133 -6.56 4.23 -11.49
N ALA A 134 -5.48 3.46 -11.65
CA ALA A 134 -4.61 3.10 -10.55
C ALA A 134 -3.91 4.33 -9.93
N LEU A 135 -3.44 5.26 -10.77
CA LEU A 135 -2.85 6.51 -10.31
C LEU A 135 -3.88 7.41 -9.61
N GLU A 136 -5.09 7.53 -10.19
CA GLU A 136 -6.20 8.27 -9.59
C GLU A 136 -6.53 7.72 -8.20
N ASN A 137 -6.67 6.40 -8.05
CA ASN A 137 -6.98 5.76 -6.76
C ASN A 137 -5.95 6.10 -5.69
N ILE A 138 -4.65 6.06 -6.00
CA ILE A 138 -3.60 6.45 -5.05
C ILE A 138 -3.69 7.93 -4.71
N LEU A 139 -3.74 8.81 -5.73
CA LEU A 139 -3.67 10.25 -5.50
C LEU A 139 -4.92 10.78 -4.80
N LEU A 140 -6.13 10.30 -5.15
CA LEU A 140 -7.35 10.66 -4.43
C LEU A 140 -7.27 10.27 -2.96
N TYR A 141 -6.87 9.03 -2.67
CA TYR A 141 -6.72 8.60 -1.28
C TYR A 141 -5.75 9.48 -0.48
N LEU A 142 -4.59 9.83 -1.08
CA LEU A 142 -3.61 10.69 -0.40
C LEU A 142 -4.12 12.12 -0.22
N LEU A 143 -4.88 12.67 -1.18
CA LEU A 143 -5.49 14.00 -1.10
C LEU A 143 -6.62 14.04 -0.08
N ASP A 144 -7.47 13.01 -0.02
CA ASP A 144 -8.54 12.89 0.98
C ASP A 144 -7.95 12.75 2.40
N ASN A 145 -6.88 11.98 2.55
CA ASN A 145 -6.14 11.92 3.82
C ASN A 145 -5.58 13.30 4.23
N ALA A 146 -4.99 14.03 3.29
CA ALA A 146 -4.52 15.40 3.53
C ALA A 146 -5.68 16.33 3.95
N ALA A 147 -6.84 16.22 3.29
CA ALA A 147 -8.04 17.01 3.62
C ALA A 147 -8.57 16.72 5.03
N GLN A 148 -8.59 15.45 5.45
CA GLN A 148 -9.03 15.05 6.79
C GLN A 148 -8.16 15.63 7.91
N HIS A 149 -6.85 15.77 7.65
CA HIS A 149 -5.88 16.19 8.66
C HIS A 149 -5.43 17.66 8.54
N THR A 150 -6.03 18.42 7.61
CA THR A 150 -5.73 19.85 7.42
C THR A 150 -6.99 20.68 7.66
N GLU A 151 -7.03 21.41 8.79
CA GLU A 151 -8.13 22.32 9.10
C GLU A 151 -8.00 23.64 8.31
N THR A 152 -6.79 24.18 8.29
CA THR A 152 -6.43 25.43 7.61
C THR A 152 -5.06 25.28 6.98
N GLY A 153 -4.80 26.03 5.91
CA GLY A 153 -3.48 26.04 5.27
C GLY A 153 -3.49 25.53 3.84
N LYS A 154 -2.65 24.55 3.50
CA LYS A 154 -2.36 24.23 2.10
C LYS A 154 -2.22 22.73 1.86
N ILE A 155 -2.83 22.27 0.75
CA ILE A 155 -2.59 20.94 0.18
C ILE A 155 -2.04 21.11 -1.23
N THR A 156 -0.91 20.46 -1.52
CA THR A 156 -0.20 20.58 -2.81
C THR A 156 -0.04 19.21 -3.45
N LEU A 157 -0.44 19.11 -4.72
CA LEU A 157 -0.08 17.99 -5.60
C LEU A 157 1.01 18.45 -6.57
N GLU A 158 2.17 17.80 -6.51
CA GLU A 158 3.35 18.14 -7.30
C GLU A 158 3.86 16.92 -8.08
N PHE A 159 4.43 17.15 -9.26
CA PHE A 159 5.18 16.13 -10.00
C PHE A 159 6.61 16.60 -10.25
N LYS A 160 7.58 15.74 -9.94
CA LYS A 160 9.01 15.94 -10.21
C LYS A 160 9.55 14.81 -11.08
N LYS A 161 10.01 15.16 -12.28
CA LYS A 161 10.77 14.22 -13.11
C LYS A 161 12.13 13.98 -12.44
N ARG A 162 12.52 12.72 -12.24
CA ARG A 162 13.79 12.34 -11.63
C ARG A 162 14.82 11.86 -12.65
N SER A 163 14.36 11.15 -13.69
CA SER A 163 15.19 10.66 -14.79
C SER A 163 14.36 10.55 -16.07
N ALA A 164 14.95 9.97 -17.12
CA ALA A 164 14.21 9.62 -18.34
C ALA A 164 13.08 8.61 -18.06
N HIS A 165 13.30 7.74 -17.07
CA HIS A 165 12.44 6.59 -16.75
C HIS A 165 11.85 6.63 -15.35
N SER A 166 11.88 7.75 -14.63
CA SER A 166 11.28 7.87 -13.31
C SER A 166 10.75 9.26 -13.01
N GLY A 167 9.64 9.31 -12.28
CA GLY A 167 9.02 10.53 -11.78
C GLY A 167 8.38 10.32 -10.43
N GLN A 168 8.20 11.40 -9.69
CA GLN A 168 7.61 11.41 -8.36
C GLN A 168 6.37 12.29 -8.33
N PHE A 169 5.24 11.71 -7.93
CA PHE A 169 4.06 12.44 -7.51
C PHE A 169 4.17 12.67 -6.00
N ILE A 170 3.98 13.91 -5.57
CA ILE A 170 4.18 14.34 -4.20
C ILE A 170 2.90 15.01 -3.71
N VAL A 171 2.27 14.45 -2.69
CA VAL A 171 1.16 15.08 -1.98
C VAL A 171 1.69 15.62 -0.67
N THR A 172 1.55 16.93 -0.47
CA THR A 172 2.03 17.64 0.73
C THR A 172 0.88 18.40 1.35
N ASP A 173 0.70 18.26 2.65
CA ASP A 173 -0.21 19.06 3.46
C ASP A 173 0.53 19.86 4.55
N THR A 174 -0.17 20.84 5.12
CA THR A 174 0.29 21.62 6.28
C THR A 174 -0.51 21.31 7.53
N GLY A 175 -1.10 20.11 7.59
CA GLY A 175 -1.95 19.66 8.69
C GLY A 175 -1.16 19.23 9.93
N THR A 176 -1.81 18.39 10.74
CA THR A 176 -1.26 17.95 12.04
C THR A 176 0.01 17.10 11.94
N GLY A 177 0.30 16.55 10.75
CA GLY A 177 1.41 15.61 10.55
C GLY A 177 1.15 14.23 11.16
N ILE A 178 2.16 13.35 11.07
CA ILE A 178 2.08 11.99 11.59
C ILE A 178 3.08 11.82 12.73
N PRO A 179 2.63 11.40 13.94
CA PRO A 179 3.51 11.11 15.06
C PRO A 179 4.60 10.09 14.70
N VAL A 180 5.81 10.27 15.25
CA VAL A 180 6.99 9.44 14.90
C VAL A 180 6.76 7.97 15.22
N GLU A 181 6.11 7.68 16.33
CA GLU A 181 5.77 6.33 16.79
C GLU A 181 4.81 5.58 15.86
N LYS A 182 3.99 6.30 15.08
CA LYS A 182 3.03 5.72 14.13
C LYS A 182 3.65 5.42 12.76
N ARG A 183 4.69 6.16 12.37
CA ARG A 183 5.31 6.07 11.03
C ARG A 183 5.75 4.68 10.59
N PRO A 184 6.37 3.82 11.46
CA PRO A 184 6.79 2.47 11.08
C PRO A 184 5.64 1.53 10.71
N TYR A 185 4.41 1.90 11.07
CA TYR A 185 3.22 1.07 10.91
C TYR A 185 2.26 1.55 9.82
N LEU A 186 2.47 2.73 9.23
CA LEU A 186 1.56 3.38 8.27
C LEU A 186 1.14 2.50 7.08
N PHE A 187 2.05 1.69 6.58
CA PHE A 187 1.82 0.81 5.43
C PHE A 187 1.52 -0.64 5.83
N LYS A 188 1.37 -0.92 7.13
CA LYS A 188 0.99 -2.24 7.63
C LYS A 188 -0.53 -2.32 7.71
N PRO A 189 -1.16 -3.36 7.12
CA PRO A 189 -2.59 -3.55 7.23
C PRO A 189 -3.05 -3.58 8.68
N PHE A 190 -4.15 -2.89 8.99
CA PHE A 190 -4.81 -2.86 10.30
C PHE A 190 -3.98 -2.32 11.47
N ALA A 191 -2.92 -1.57 11.22
CA ALA A 191 -2.00 -1.15 12.28
C ALA A 191 -2.63 -0.18 13.30
N GLU A 192 -3.66 0.56 12.93
CA GLU A 192 -4.23 1.64 13.76
C GLU A 192 -5.75 1.78 13.62
N VAL A 193 -6.49 0.70 13.77
CA VAL A 193 -7.95 0.81 13.72
C VAL A 193 -8.56 0.63 15.09
N GLN A 194 -9.30 1.64 15.54
CA GLN A 194 -10.15 1.59 16.74
C GLN A 194 -11.63 1.59 16.39
N ASP A 195 -12.01 2.24 15.29
CA ASP A 195 -13.38 2.39 14.84
C ASP A 195 -13.46 2.38 13.31
N LEU A 196 -14.17 1.42 12.74
CA LEU A 196 -14.36 1.27 11.29
C LEU A 196 -15.11 2.43 10.65
N THR A 197 -15.88 3.21 11.42
CA THR A 197 -16.55 4.41 10.89
C THR A 197 -15.58 5.55 10.61
N GLN A 198 -14.37 5.50 11.16
CA GLN A 198 -13.34 6.52 10.99
C GLN A 198 -12.24 6.06 10.02
N SER A 199 -11.76 4.83 10.16
CA SER A 199 -10.71 4.26 9.31
C SER A 199 -10.71 2.74 9.43
N ASP A 200 -10.45 2.04 8.32
CA ASP A 200 -10.30 0.59 8.28
C ASP A 200 -8.84 0.11 8.29
N GLY A 201 -7.89 1.03 8.23
CA GLY A 201 -6.47 0.73 8.25
C GLY A 201 -5.94 0.01 7.00
N LEU A 202 -6.70 0.00 5.91
CA LEU A 202 -6.33 -0.64 4.65
C LEU A 202 -5.94 0.34 3.54
N GLY A 203 -6.26 1.61 3.66
CA GLY A 203 -6.07 2.58 2.59
C GLY A 203 -4.61 2.76 2.15
N LEU A 204 -3.70 3.16 3.06
CA LEU A 204 -2.26 3.29 2.75
C LEU A 204 -1.61 1.95 2.33
N PRO A 205 -1.87 0.81 3.01
CA PRO A 205 -1.45 -0.50 2.53
C PRO A 205 -1.91 -0.81 1.10
N THR A 206 -3.17 -0.54 0.76
CA THR A 206 -3.72 -0.72 -0.59
C THR A 206 -3.02 0.17 -1.60
N CYS A 207 -2.84 1.47 -1.29
CA CYS A 207 -2.09 2.40 -2.14
C CYS A 207 -0.64 1.92 -2.38
N SER A 208 0.01 1.36 -1.37
CA SER A 208 1.35 0.79 -1.49
C SER A 208 1.40 -0.42 -2.44
N LEU A 209 0.39 -1.32 -2.35
CA LEU A 209 0.26 -2.45 -3.28
C LEU A 209 -0.01 -1.99 -4.72
N ILE A 210 -0.91 -1.01 -4.92
CA ILE A 210 -1.16 -0.43 -6.25
C ILE A 210 0.12 0.19 -6.79
N ALA A 211 0.85 0.98 -5.99
CA ALA A 211 2.12 1.57 -6.39
C ALA A 211 3.13 0.50 -6.83
N TYR A 212 3.26 -0.60 -6.08
CA TYR A 212 4.10 -1.73 -6.46
C TYR A 212 3.69 -2.35 -7.80
N LYS A 213 2.39 -2.51 -8.06
CA LYS A 213 1.86 -3.03 -9.33
C LYS A 213 2.06 -2.05 -10.51
N LEU A 214 2.25 -0.77 -10.23
CA LEU A 214 2.64 0.26 -11.21
C LEU A 214 4.17 0.37 -11.38
N ASN A 215 4.95 -0.61 -10.91
CA ASN A 215 6.41 -0.58 -10.88
C ASN A 215 6.97 0.62 -10.10
N GLY A 216 6.30 0.99 -9.02
CA GLY A 216 6.63 2.14 -8.20
C GLY A 216 6.73 1.83 -6.71
N THR A 217 6.91 2.88 -5.93
CA THR A 217 6.95 2.82 -4.46
C THR A 217 6.23 4.03 -3.85
N LEU A 218 5.50 3.80 -2.77
CA LEU A 218 4.88 4.85 -1.98
C LEU A 218 5.59 4.94 -0.62
N ARG A 219 5.96 6.15 -0.21
CA ARG A 219 6.63 6.38 1.07
C ARG A 219 6.22 7.70 1.72
N LEU A 220 6.38 7.79 3.03
CA LEU A 220 6.36 9.03 3.78
C LEU A 220 7.72 9.74 3.63
N ASP A 221 7.71 11.07 3.53
CA ASP A 221 8.91 11.90 3.65
C ASP A 221 9.12 12.28 5.11
N ASP A 222 9.97 11.53 5.79
CA ASP A 222 10.26 11.71 7.22
C ASP A 222 10.98 13.03 7.57
N GLU A 223 11.59 13.67 6.58
CA GLU A 223 12.30 14.95 6.78
C GLU A 223 11.33 16.14 6.77
N TYR A 224 10.15 16.01 6.17
CA TYR A 224 9.14 17.06 6.17
C TYR A 224 8.46 17.18 7.54
N LYS A 225 8.48 18.38 8.15
CA LYS A 225 8.01 18.63 9.54
C LYS A 225 6.83 19.59 9.67
N LYS A 226 6.34 20.16 8.56
CA LYS A 226 5.28 21.18 8.57
C LYS A 226 3.89 20.60 8.31
N GLY A 227 3.70 19.30 8.45
CA GLY A 227 2.52 18.52 8.11
C GLY A 227 2.93 17.14 7.63
N THR A 228 2.23 16.59 6.62
CA THR A 228 2.55 15.30 6.01
C THR A 228 3.01 15.49 4.57
N ARG A 229 3.93 14.63 4.12
CA ARG A 229 4.33 14.55 2.73
C ARG A 229 4.48 13.09 2.32
N PHE A 230 3.63 12.65 1.39
CA PHE A 230 3.76 11.36 0.73
C PHE A 230 4.40 11.50 -0.64
N VAL A 231 5.25 10.55 -0.99
CA VAL A 231 5.96 10.49 -2.27
C VAL A 231 5.66 9.15 -2.94
N LEU A 232 4.97 9.21 -4.07
CA LEU A 232 4.78 8.09 -4.98
C LEU A 232 5.82 8.20 -6.10
N GLU A 233 6.77 7.30 -6.14
CA GLU A 233 7.74 7.18 -7.23
C GLU A 233 7.29 6.11 -8.22
N LEU A 234 7.19 6.45 -9.50
CA LEU A 234 6.90 5.52 -10.59
C LEU A 234 8.13 5.39 -11.49
N ARG A 235 8.35 4.17 -11.99
CA ARG A 235 9.42 3.84 -12.94
C ARG A 235 8.81 3.26 -14.21
N SER A 236 9.24 3.79 -15.35
CA SER A 236 8.81 3.37 -16.69
C SER A 236 9.92 2.63 -17.43
#